data_9e963f0c51353ce3e2f06dcad4e6d4d8
#
_entry.id   9e963f0c51353ce3e2f06dcad4e6d4d8
#
_cell.length_a   1.000
_cell.length_b   1.000
_cell.length_c   1.000
_cell.angle_alpha   90.00
_cell.angle_beta   90.00
_cell.angle_gamma   90.00
#
_symmetry.space_group_name_H-M   'P 1'
#
loop_
_entity.id
_entity.type
_entity.pdbx_description
1 polymer ?
#
loop_
_entity_poly.entity_id
_entity_poly.type
_entity_poly.pdbx_seq_one_letter_code
_entity_poly.pdbx_strand_id
1 'polypeptide(L)'
;MKRRYRIVIPVVIALVLLLTTGVTYAIEEPDPAAADYLSPAVTSAVGGSALDRALRATGVDVRHLTRTSDALVEAYRGNATLFIPAPEAIHPEYLRMLDLLPPTTRIVLVAPAGPTLRAAGLGITAQSRRWTTKAVPPDAEQAAPCRIDEARVAGTAAALRQRYAGTGPACYGHGLIRAHDLAAETYVIGAGDPFRNDRIREHGNERLAVGLLGTRGRMIWLDRHRLEPPPLYASARPEGPDAPPSLYPDAPGDSDTTGPDERPAPDGSPRPGGAGPDDGDSGGAGDDQRADGPAPPDDHPVLDAFPPWFWAMLVLLATAALATALWRARRLGPPVVEPLPVQVRAHETVLGRGRLYRRARAAPHSAEILREAARRRLAHRLRLAPGADLSAAVAAHLRSDEREVRRVLYDFQVTDDGELVWLARALHGLTTAVTHEGDDR
;
A
#
# COMPACT_ATOMS: atom_id res chain seq x y z
N MET A 1 43.78 23.93 -11.81
CA MET A 1 42.98 23.10 -10.88
C MET A 1 41.46 23.17 -11.12
N LYS A 2 40.88 24.28 -11.61
CA LYS A 2 39.40 24.45 -11.81
C LYS A 2 38.73 23.52 -12.87
N ARG A 3 39.50 23.00 -13.84
CA ARG A 3 38.94 22.19 -14.96
C ARG A 3 38.59 20.77 -14.56
N ARG A 4 39.32 20.16 -13.61
CA ARG A 4 39.05 18.75 -13.14
C ARG A 4 37.78 18.65 -12.31
N TYR A 5 37.43 19.68 -11.55
CA TYR A 5 36.20 19.68 -10.75
C TYR A 5 34.92 19.76 -11.60
N ARG A 6 34.99 20.32 -12.81
CA ARG A 6 33.85 20.37 -13.75
C ARG A 6 33.45 18.99 -14.28
N ILE A 7 34.37 18.02 -14.25
CA ILE A 7 34.12 16.63 -14.69
C ILE A 7 33.84 15.73 -13.49
N VAL A 8 34.57 15.88 -12.40
CA VAL A 8 34.45 15.04 -11.21
C VAL A 8 33.07 15.22 -10.51
N ILE A 9 32.60 16.44 -10.38
CA ILE A 9 31.30 16.70 -9.73
C ILE A 9 30.14 16.02 -10.47
N PRO A 10 29.95 16.18 -11.79
CA PRO A 10 28.85 15.49 -12.49
C PRO A 10 29.02 13.98 -12.49
N VAL A 11 30.24 13.43 -12.52
CA VAL A 11 30.47 11.99 -12.42
C VAL A 11 30.07 11.46 -11.04
N VAL A 12 30.42 12.13 -9.95
CA VAL A 12 30.01 11.73 -8.59
C VAL A 12 28.49 11.83 -8.44
N ILE A 13 27.87 12.88 -8.94
CA ILE A 13 26.40 13.02 -8.93
C ILE A 13 25.73 11.88 -9.72
N ALA A 14 26.25 11.58 -10.91
CA ALA A 14 25.74 10.48 -11.74
C ALA A 14 25.89 9.13 -11.04
N LEU A 15 27.01 8.88 -10.36
CA LEU A 15 27.26 7.65 -9.61
C LEU A 15 26.33 7.54 -8.39
N VAL A 16 26.12 8.62 -7.64
CA VAL A 16 25.18 8.66 -6.52
C VAL A 16 23.75 8.44 -7.01
N LEU A 17 23.35 9.05 -8.12
CA LEU A 17 22.03 8.83 -8.72
C LEU A 17 21.86 7.39 -9.19
N LEU A 18 22.87 6.80 -9.86
CA LEU A 18 22.85 5.39 -10.28
C LEU A 18 22.76 4.45 -9.05
N LEU A 19 23.48 4.75 -8.00
CA LEU A 19 23.50 3.94 -6.76
C LEU A 19 22.16 4.06 -6.03
N THR A 20 21.61 5.27 -5.90
CA THR A 20 20.28 5.47 -5.31
C THR A 20 19.19 4.84 -6.14
N THR A 21 19.24 4.97 -7.47
CA THR A 21 18.28 4.31 -8.38
C THR A 21 18.40 2.78 -8.31
N GLY A 22 19.62 2.24 -8.25
CA GLY A 22 19.85 0.81 -8.09
C GLY A 22 19.35 0.27 -6.75
N VAL A 23 19.57 1.02 -5.66
CA VAL A 23 19.07 0.67 -4.32
C VAL A 23 17.56 0.78 -4.25
N THR A 24 16.95 1.83 -4.81
CA THR A 24 15.48 1.96 -4.85
C THR A 24 14.85 0.85 -5.68
N TYR A 25 15.41 0.52 -6.84
CA TYR A 25 14.93 -0.58 -7.68
C TYR A 25 15.04 -1.95 -6.98
N ALA A 26 16.13 -2.20 -6.23
CA ALA A 26 16.32 -3.44 -5.46
C ALA A 26 15.39 -3.55 -4.23
N ILE A 27 14.88 -2.41 -3.72
CA ILE A 27 14.01 -2.33 -2.54
C ILE A 27 12.53 -2.22 -2.96
N GLU A 28 12.24 -1.94 -4.22
CA GLU A 28 10.89 -1.69 -4.71
C GLU A 28 10.00 -2.91 -4.46
N GLU A 29 9.00 -2.70 -3.60
CA GLU A 29 7.99 -3.71 -3.33
C GLU A 29 7.05 -3.80 -4.53
N PRO A 30 6.77 -5.01 -5.04
CA PRO A 30 5.73 -5.19 -6.03
C PRO A 30 4.39 -4.68 -5.51
N ASP A 31 3.70 -3.87 -6.31
CA ASP A 31 2.39 -3.35 -5.97
C ASP A 31 1.34 -4.49 -5.99
N PRO A 32 0.68 -4.83 -4.87
CA PRO A 32 -0.36 -5.84 -4.86
C PRO A 32 -1.56 -5.53 -5.76
N ALA A 33 -1.75 -4.24 -6.12
CA ALA A 33 -2.79 -3.80 -7.06
C ALA A 33 -2.38 -3.97 -8.53
N ALA A 34 -1.10 -4.25 -8.81
CA ALA A 34 -0.65 -4.53 -10.16
C ALA A 34 -1.22 -5.87 -10.66
N ALA A 35 -1.71 -5.90 -11.90
CA ALA A 35 -2.37 -7.07 -12.48
C ALA A 35 -1.46 -8.31 -12.63
N ASP A 36 -0.14 -8.11 -12.58
CA ASP A 36 0.85 -9.17 -12.67
C ASP A 36 1.31 -9.70 -11.29
N TYR A 37 0.98 -9.02 -10.20
CA TYR A 37 1.39 -9.43 -8.86
C TYR A 37 0.77 -10.78 -8.47
N LEU A 38 1.62 -11.78 -8.23
CA LEU A 38 1.21 -13.16 -7.89
C LEU A 38 0.12 -13.72 -8.80
N SER A 39 -0.02 -13.23 -10.04
CA SER A 39 -0.96 -13.82 -10.99
C SER A 39 -0.42 -15.14 -11.54
N PRO A 40 -1.23 -16.21 -11.54
CA PRO A 40 -0.79 -17.54 -11.95
C PRO A 40 -0.46 -17.63 -13.46
N ALA A 41 -1.04 -16.75 -14.27
CA ALA A 41 -0.79 -16.70 -15.71
C ALA A 41 0.50 -15.96 -16.08
N VAL A 42 1.09 -15.19 -15.14
CA VAL A 42 2.18 -14.28 -15.42
C VAL A 42 3.54 -14.90 -15.09
N THR A 43 4.46 -14.83 -16.05
CA THR A 43 5.82 -15.38 -15.94
C THR A 43 6.88 -14.34 -15.54
N SER A 44 6.51 -13.06 -15.39
CA SER A 44 7.41 -12.03 -14.88
C SER A 44 7.88 -12.35 -13.46
N ALA A 45 8.90 -11.64 -12.99
CA ALA A 45 9.49 -11.81 -11.65
C ALA A 45 8.45 -11.81 -10.52
N VAL A 46 7.46 -10.91 -10.61
CA VAL A 46 6.43 -10.71 -9.57
C VAL A 46 5.23 -11.66 -9.71
N GLY A 47 5.11 -12.39 -10.82
CA GLY A 47 4.02 -13.34 -11.08
C GLY A 47 4.07 -14.59 -10.21
N GLY A 48 3.07 -15.45 -10.34
CA GLY A 48 2.89 -16.68 -9.58
C GLY A 48 2.95 -17.98 -10.39
N SER A 49 3.33 -17.94 -11.69
CA SER A 49 3.29 -19.10 -12.57
C SER A 49 4.23 -20.25 -12.15
N ALA A 50 5.31 -19.97 -11.45
CA ALA A 50 6.20 -20.98 -10.91
C ALA A 50 5.52 -21.75 -9.76
N LEU A 51 4.78 -21.05 -8.91
CA LEU A 51 4.00 -21.64 -7.83
C LEU A 51 2.85 -22.52 -8.38
N ASP A 52 2.12 -22.04 -9.41
CA ASP A 52 1.07 -22.82 -10.08
C ASP A 52 1.63 -24.15 -10.58
N ARG A 53 2.78 -24.13 -11.27
CA ARG A 53 3.45 -25.34 -11.73
C ARG A 53 3.89 -26.26 -10.58
N ALA A 54 4.44 -25.71 -9.51
CA ALA A 54 4.88 -26.49 -8.35
C ALA A 54 3.69 -27.19 -7.68
N LEU A 55 2.57 -26.48 -7.49
CA LEU A 55 1.35 -27.08 -6.92
C LEU A 55 0.78 -28.19 -7.81
N ARG A 56 0.67 -27.97 -9.12
CA ARG A 56 0.20 -29.02 -10.06
C ARG A 56 1.12 -30.21 -10.12
N ALA A 57 2.44 -30.00 -9.98
CA ALA A 57 3.42 -31.07 -9.94
C ALA A 57 3.24 -31.98 -8.71
N THR A 58 2.68 -31.47 -7.61
CA THR A 58 2.32 -32.25 -6.41
C THR A 58 0.92 -32.84 -6.47
N GLY A 59 0.21 -32.70 -7.61
CA GLY A 59 -1.14 -33.27 -7.80
C GLY A 59 -2.28 -32.39 -7.28
N VAL A 60 -2.02 -31.13 -6.95
CA VAL A 60 -3.05 -30.18 -6.51
C VAL A 60 -3.89 -29.72 -7.70
N ASP A 61 -5.22 -29.80 -7.60
CA ASP A 61 -6.15 -29.20 -8.56
C ASP A 61 -6.23 -27.69 -8.33
N VAL A 62 -5.57 -26.90 -9.17
CA VAL A 62 -5.51 -25.43 -9.06
C VAL A 62 -6.55 -24.81 -9.98
N ARG A 63 -7.48 -24.04 -9.38
CA ARG A 63 -8.52 -23.27 -10.10
C ARG A 63 -8.28 -21.79 -9.94
N HIS A 64 -8.20 -21.09 -11.07
CA HIS A 64 -8.03 -19.63 -11.11
C HIS A 64 -9.38 -18.97 -11.26
N LEU A 65 -9.71 -18.06 -10.35
CA LEU A 65 -10.95 -17.29 -10.36
C LEU A 65 -10.64 -15.81 -10.18
N THR A 66 -11.39 -14.96 -10.89
CA THR A 66 -11.20 -13.49 -10.88
C THR A 66 -12.31 -12.75 -10.14
N ARG A 67 -13.37 -13.47 -9.75
CA ARG A 67 -14.49 -12.94 -8.96
C ARG A 67 -14.50 -13.56 -7.57
N THR A 68 -14.60 -12.70 -6.56
CA THR A 68 -14.61 -13.15 -5.16
C THR A 68 -15.85 -13.99 -4.85
N SER A 69 -17.01 -13.63 -5.43
CA SER A 69 -18.25 -14.43 -5.29
C SER A 69 -18.06 -15.87 -5.71
N ASP A 70 -17.46 -16.09 -6.89
CA ASP A 70 -17.26 -17.44 -7.44
C ASP A 70 -16.25 -18.22 -6.59
N ALA A 71 -15.19 -17.54 -6.12
CA ALA A 71 -14.18 -18.13 -5.25
C ALA A 71 -14.78 -18.56 -3.89
N LEU A 72 -15.65 -17.73 -3.30
CA LEU A 72 -16.35 -18.06 -2.06
C LEU A 72 -17.31 -19.24 -2.23
N VAL A 73 -18.07 -19.30 -3.32
CA VAL A 73 -18.98 -20.43 -3.63
C VAL A 73 -18.19 -21.73 -3.79
N GLU A 74 -17.07 -21.70 -4.51
CA GLU A 74 -16.20 -22.87 -4.64
C GLU A 74 -15.55 -23.28 -3.31
N ALA A 75 -15.11 -22.31 -2.51
CA ALA A 75 -14.51 -22.54 -1.20
C ALA A 75 -15.53 -23.08 -0.17
N TYR A 76 -16.78 -22.64 -0.26
CA TYR A 76 -17.87 -23.11 0.60
C TYR A 76 -18.14 -24.61 0.47
N ARG A 77 -17.81 -25.23 -0.66
CA ARG A 77 -17.89 -26.69 -0.84
C ARG A 77 -16.96 -27.50 0.07
N GLY A 78 -16.01 -26.79 0.72
CA GLY A 78 -15.03 -27.41 1.61
C GLY A 78 -13.91 -28.17 0.88
N ASN A 79 -13.01 -28.77 1.66
CA ASN A 79 -11.83 -29.51 1.17
C ASN A 79 -11.02 -28.78 0.11
N ALA A 80 -10.81 -27.47 0.31
CA ALA A 80 -10.07 -26.59 -0.58
C ALA A 80 -9.25 -25.57 0.20
N THR A 81 -8.18 -25.06 -0.42
CA THR A 81 -7.46 -23.88 0.04
C THR A 81 -7.87 -22.68 -0.80
N LEU A 82 -8.39 -21.64 -0.17
CA LEU A 82 -8.65 -20.34 -0.79
C LEU A 82 -7.42 -19.45 -0.61
N PHE A 83 -6.72 -19.14 -1.69
CA PHE A 83 -5.56 -18.27 -1.71
C PHE A 83 -5.93 -16.88 -2.20
N ILE A 84 -5.63 -15.87 -1.40
CA ILE A 84 -5.95 -14.47 -1.61
C ILE A 84 -4.66 -13.65 -1.62
N PRO A 85 -4.02 -13.46 -2.79
CA PRO A 85 -2.76 -12.76 -2.91
C PRO A 85 -2.87 -11.25 -2.69
N ALA A 86 -4.00 -10.63 -3.06
CA ALA A 86 -4.24 -9.19 -2.94
C ALA A 86 -5.54 -8.91 -2.15
N PRO A 87 -5.57 -9.15 -0.83
CA PRO A 87 -6.79 -9.04 -0.03
C PRO A 87 -7.34 -7.61 0.02
N GLU A 88 -6.52 -6.59 -0.24
CA GLU A 88 -6.92 -5.18 -0.32
C GLU A 88 -7.83 -4.88 -1.52
N ALA A 89 -7.82 -5.74 -2.55
CA ALA A 89 -8.67 -5.60 -3.72
C ALA A 89 -10.10 -6.13 -3.50
N ILE A 90 -10.34 -6.81 -2.38
CA ILE A 90 -11.63 -7.41 -2.06
C ILE A 90 -12.50 -6.43 -1.29
N HIS A 91 -13.76 -6.31 -1.70
CA HIS A 91 -14.71 -5.48 -0.97
C HIS A 91 -14.97 -6.01 0.46
N PRO A 92 -15.07 -5.16 1.50
CA PRO A 92 -15.23 -5.58 2.90
C PRO A 92 -16.40 -6.55 3.16
N GLU A 93 -17.49 -6.43 2.40
CA GLU A 93 -18.63 -7.35 2.53
C GLU A 93 -18.27 -8.79 2.13
N TYR A 94 -17.45 -8.98 1.11
CA TYR A 94 -16.95 -10.32 0.76
C TYR A 94 -15.96 -10.86 1.79
N LEU A 95 -15.15 -10.00 2.39
CA LEU A 95 -14.25 -10.41 3.48
C LEU A 95 -15.01 -10.92 4.69
N ARG A 96 -16.16 -10.30 5.04
CA ARG A 96 -17.04 -10.81 6.12
C ARG A 96 -17.61 -12.19 5.83
N MET A 97 -17.81 -12.54 4.55
CA MET A 97 -18.30 -13.85 4.16
C MET A 97 -17.29 -14.99 4.37
N LEU A 98 -16.02 -14.67 4.64
CA LEU A 98 -15.03 -15.69 5.00
C LEU A 98 -15.44 -16.47 6.25
N ASP A 99 -16.23 -15.87 7.15
CA ASP A 99 -16.79 -16.51 8.35
C ASP A 99 -17.80 -17.63 8.02
N LEU A 100 -18.37 -17.60 6.82
CA LEU A 100 -19.32 -18.63 6.36
C LEU A 100 -18.62 -19.90 5.84
N LEU A 101 -17.30 -19.87 5.65
CA LEU A 101 -16.58 -20.99 5.08
C LEU A 101 -16.42 -22.14 6.09
N PRO A 102 -16.57 -23.40 5.65
CA PRO A 102 -16.53 -24.54 6.55
C PRO A 102 -15.13 -24.84 7.09
N PRO A 103 -15.00 -25.54 8.23
CA PRO A 103 -13.70 -25.88 8.84
C PRO A 103 -12.79 -26.72 7.92
N THR A 104 -13.36 -27.38 6.91
CA THR A 104 -12.61 -28.15 5.91
C THR A 104 -11.93 -27.24 4.87
N THR A 105 -12.27 -25.96 4.84
CA THR A 105 -11.61 -24.95 4.00
C THR A 105 -10.42 -24.35 4.72
N ARG A 106 -9.32 -24.13 3.98
CA ARG A 106 -8.17 -23.35 4.44
C ARG A 106 -8.17 -22.00 3.71
N ILE A 107 -7.86 -20.94 4.42
CA ILE A 107 -7.72 -19.58 3.87
C ILE A 107 -6.29 -19.14 4.05
N VAL A 108 -5.68 -18.57 3.00
CA VAL A 108 -4.34 -17.98 3.06
C VAL A 108 -4.41 -16.55 2.53
N LEU A 109 -4.16 -15.58 3.41
CA LEU A 109 -4.14 -14.13 3.11
C LEU A 109 -2.70 -13.63 3.05
N VAL A 110 -2.34 -12.94 1.97
CA VAL A 110 -1.00 -12.39 1.79
C VAL A 110 -0.96 -10.92 2.19
N ALA A 111 -0.14 -10.59 3.15
CA ALA A 111 0.18 -9.24 3.63
C ALA A 111 -1.04 -8.31 3.88
N PRO A 112 -2.16 -8.80 4.47
CA PRO A 112 -3.33 -7.96 4.70
C PRO A 112 -3.03 -6.81 5.66
N ALA A 113 -3.61 -5.63 5.36
CA ALA A 113 -3.57 -4.47 6.23
C ALA A 113 -4.59 -4.56 7.37
N GLY A 114 -4.46 -3.70 8.38
CA GLY A 114 -5.35 -3.69 9.54
C GLY A 114 -6.84 -3.55 9.21
N PRO A 115 -7.27 -2.67 8.29
CA PRO A 115 -8.67 -2.58 7.87
C PRO A 115 -9.21 -3.88 7.28
N THR A 116 -8.43 -4.54 6.44
CA THR A 116 -8.75 -5.81 5.78
C THR A 116 -8.91 -6.94 6.80
N LEU A 117 -7.98 -7.05 7.77
CA LEU A 117 -8.08 -8.00 8.88
C LEU A 117 -9.37 -7.82 9.70
N ARG A 118 -9.72 -6.56 10.01
CA ARG A 118 -10.97 -6.25 10.73
C ARG A 118 -12.21 -6.60 9.91
N ALA A 119 -12.20 -6.29 8.61
CA ALA A 119 -13.31 -6.64 7.71
C ALA A 119 -13.50 -8.14 7.59
N ALA A 120 -12.42 -8.91 7.62
CA ALA A 120 -12.46 -10.38 7.64
C ALA A 120 -12.85 -10.99 9.00
N GLY A 121 -13.09 -10.18 10.03
CA GLY A 121 -13.43 -10.68 11.38
C GLY A 121 -12.25 -11.32 12.12
N LEU A 122 -11.00 -11.05 11.71
CA LEU A 122 -9.81 -11.62 12.33
C LEU A 122 -9.34 -10.75 13.50
N GLY A 123 -9.18 -11.34 14.68
CA GLY A 123 -8.61 -10.74 15.90
C GLY A 123 -7.08 -10.53 15.82
N ILE A 124 -6.56 -10.39 14.61
CA ILE A 124 -5.15 -10.16 14.31
C ILE A 124 -4.92 -8.68 14.02
N THR A 125 -3.85 -8.13 14.58
CA THR A 125 -3.44 -6.75 14.34
C THR A 125 -2.14 -6.70 13.55
N ALA A 126 -2.11 -5.85 12.51
CA ALA A 126 -0.88 -5.55 11.78
C ALA A 126 0.04 -4.69 12.66
N GLN A 127 1.29 -5.13 12.80
CA GLN A 127 2.32 -4.50 13.61
C GLN A 127 3.34 -3.76 12.71
N SER A 128 4.60 -3.78 13.10
CA SER A 128 5.69 -3.16 12.34
C SER A 128 5.88 -3.81 10.97
N ARG A 129 6.13 -2.98 9.96
CA ARG A 129 6.47 -3.40 8.60
C ARG A 129 7.92 -3.06 8.30
N ARG A 130 8.65 -3.99 7.71
CA ARG A 130 10.02 -3.81 7.27
C ARG A 130 10.06 -3.25 5.84
N TRP A 131 11.15 -2.62 5.50
CA TRP A 131 11.39 -2.10 4.14
C TRP A 131 11.60 -3.22 3.11
N THR A 132 12.29 -4.28 3.56
CA THR A 132 12.55 -5.46 2.73
C THR A 132 12.10 -6.70 3.47
N THR A 133 11.76 -7.75 2.73
CA THR A 133 11.48 -9.05 3.28
C THR A 133 12.77 -9.68 3.79
N LYS A 134 12.70 -10.30 4.96
CA LYS A 134 13.81 -11.03 5.57
C LYS A 134 13.50 -12.53 5.56
N ALA A 135 14.45 -13.32 5.07
CA ALA A 135 14.43 -14.75 5.26
C ALA A 135 14.91 -15.07 6.70
N VAL A 136 14.09 -15.80 7.43
CA VAL A 136 14.35 -16.18 8.83
C VAL A 136 13.92 -17.62 9.08
N PRO A 137 14.50 -18.31 10.06
CA PRO A 137 14.02 -19.62 10.48
C PRO A 137 12.63 -19.51 11.16
N PRO A 138 11.86 -20.60 11.22
CA PRO A 138 10.48 -20.58 11.74
C PRO A 138 10.39 -20.08 13.20
N ASP A 139 11.40 -20.34 14.02
CA ASP A 139 11.45 -19.94 15.43
C ASP A 139 12.09 -18.55 15.67
N ALA A 140 12.43 -17.82 14.60
CA ALA A 140 13.12 -16.54 14.73
C ALA A 140 12.32 -15.50 15.51
N GLU A 141 13.03 -14.74 16.34
CA GLU A 141 12.52 -13.53 16.99
C GLU A 141 11.21 -13.72 17.80
N GLN A 142 10.93 -14.92 18.31
CA GLN A 142 9.73 -15.24 19.10
C GLN A 142 10.11 -16.04 20.36
N ALA A 143 9.30 -15.89 21.41
CA ALA A 143 9.55 -16.54 22.71
C ALA A 143 9.12 -18.01 22.73
N ALA A 144 8.16 -18.41 21.88
CA ALA A 144 7.65 -19.77 21.81
C ALA A 144 8.05 -20.43 20.50
N PRO A 145 8.33 -21.76 20.48
CA PRO A 145 8.64 -22.47 19.25
C PRO A 145 7.48 -22.44 18.27
N CYS A 146 7.79 -22.41 16.98
CA CYS A 146 6.83 -22.46 15.89
C CYS A 146 6.01 -23.78 15.95
N ARG A 147 4.68 -23.68 15.93
CA ARG A 147 3.74 -24.81 15.98
C ARG A 147 2.97 -24.99 14.66
N ILE A 148 3.43 -24.37 13.58
CA ILE A 148 2.87 -24.52 12.23
C ILE A 148 3.78 -25.51 11.50
N ASP A 149 3.26 -26.69 11.20
CA ASP A 149 4.05 -27.79 10.63
C ASP A 149 4.61 -27.44 9.25
N GLU A 150 3.84 -26.74 8.42
CA GLU A 150 4.29 -26.28 7.10
C GLU A 150 5.52 -25.35 7.20
N ALA A 151 5.56 -24.48 8.22
CA ALA A 151 6.69 -23.60 8.47
C ALA A 151 7.91 -24.38 8.96
N ARG A 152 7.71 -25.35 9.84
CA ARG A 152 8.78 -26.21 10.37
C ARG A 152 9.42 -27.07 9.27
N VAL A 153 8.60 -27.64 8.38
CA VAL A 153 9.08 -28.43 7.24
C VAL A 153 9.79 -27.56 6.22
N ALA A 154 9.31 -26.33 6.00
CA ALA A 154 9.95 -25.40 5.07
C ALA A 154 11.32 -24.91 5.56
N GLY A 155 11.52 -24.78 6.88
CA GLY A 155 12.71 -24.21 7.45
C GLY A 155 12.80 -22.70 7.22
N THR A 156 13.99 -22.17 6.94
CA THR A 156 14.18 -20.74 6.65
C THR A 156 13.37 -20.33 5.41
N ALA A 157 12.58 -19.25 5.53
CA ALA A 157 11.79 -18.70 4.42
C ALA A 157 11.69 -17.18 4.49
N ALA A 158 11.44 -16.53 3.35
CA ALA A 158 11.29 -15.09 3.22
C ALA A 158 9.86 -14.66 3.57
N ALA A 159 9.45 -14.87 4.83
CA ALA A 159 8.09 -14.60 5.31
C ALA A 159 7.98 -13.36 6.20
N LEU A 160 9.13 -12.77 6.63
CA LEU A 160 9.15 -11.65 7.57
C LEU A 160 9.29 -10.30 6.88
N ARG A 161 8.16 -9.71 6.53
CA ARG A 161 8.08 -8.31 6.11
C ARG A 161 7.07 -7.54 6.96
N GLN A 162 5.81 -7.91 6.94
CA GLN A 162 4.77 -7.45 7.84
C GLN A 162 4.70 -8.38 9.05
N ARG A 163 4.70 -7.84 10.25
CA ARG A 163 4.45 -8.59 11.49
C ARG A 163 3.00 -8.50 11.89
N TYR A 164 2.53 -9.54 12.54
CA TYR A 164 1.18 -9.60 13.06
C TYR A 164 1.18 -9.99 14.53
N ALA A 165 0.22 -9.47 15.30
CA ALA A 165 -0.06 -9.90 16.66
C ALA A 165 -1.47 -10.48 16.75
N GLY A 166 -1.60 -11.61 17.42
CA GLY A 166 -2.84 -12.33 17.64
C GLY A 166 -2.62 -13.49 18.60
N THR A 167 -3.67 -14.20 18.94
CA THR A 167 -3.65 -15.31 19.94
C THR A 167 -3.21 -16.65 19.34
N GLY A 168 -3.14 -16.76 18.03
CA GLY A 168 -2.80 -18.01 17.33
C GLY A 168 -1.30 -18.33 17.29
N PRO A 169 -0.95 -19.57 16.88
CA PRO A 169 0.43 -19.94 16.63
C PRO A 169 1.07 -19.03 15.59
N ALA A 170 2.26 -18.55 15.88
CA ALA A 170 3.04 -17.67 15.00
C ALA A 170 4.40 -18.27 14.71
N CYS A 171 4.95 -17.94 13.52
CA CYS A 171 6.27 -18.36 13.06
C CYS A 171 6.94 -17.20 12.31
N TYR A 172 8.24 -17.36 12.02
CA TYR A 172 9.03 -16.38 11.27
C TYR A 172 9.01 -14.97 11.89
N GLY A 173 9.17 -14.88 13.21
CA GLY A 173 9.13 -13.61 13.92
C GLY A 173 7.79 -12.89 13.76
N HIS A 174 6.69 -13.64 13.81
CA HIS A 174 5.32 -13.15 13.59
C HIS A 174 5.03 -12.72 12.14
N GLY A 175 5.82 -13.16 11.18
CA GLY A 175 5.55 -12.99 9.75
C GLY A 175 4.53 -13.99 9.19
N LEU A 176 4.27 -15.09 9.91
CA LEU A 176 3.20 -16.05 9.62
C LEU A 176 2.43 -16.31 10.91
N ILE A 177 1.11 -16.20 10.88
CA ILE A 177 0.23 -16.49 12.00
C ILE A 177 -0.98 -17.30 11.54
N ARG A 178 -1.40 -18.28 12.35
CA ARG A 178 -2.65 -19.01 12.15
C ARG A 178 -3.73 -18.38 13.04
N ALA A 179 -4.77 -17.85 12.43
CA ALA A 179 -5.94 -17.30 13.11
C ALA A 179 -6.87 -18.42 13.60
N HIS A 180 -7.58 -18.13 14.69
CA HIS A 180 -8.60 -19.03 15.28
C HIS A 180 -9.99 -18.40 15.33
N ASP A 181 -10.14 -17.22 14.72
CA ASP A 181 -11.37 -16.42 14.81
C ASP A 181 -12.47 -16.91 13.87
N LEU A 182 -12.10 -17.61 12.78
CA LEU A 182 -13.03 -18.18 11.80
C LEU A 182 -13.14 -19.69 11.96
N ALA A 183 -14.26 -20.26 11.49
CA ALA A 183 -14.42 -21.70 11.42
C ALA A 183 -13.41 -22.36 10.45
N ALA A 184 -13.11 -21.69 9.35
CA ALA A 184 -12.11 -22.10 8.38
C ALA A 184 -10.68 -21.91 8.93
N GLU A 185 -9.79 -22.84 8.63
CA GLU A 185 -8.38 -22.77 9.02
C GLU A 185 -7.69 -21.61 8.29
N THR A 186 -7.40 -20.51 8.99
CA THR A 186 -6.95 -19.27 8.37
C THR A 186 -5.49 -18.94 8.69
N TYR A 187 -4.70 -18.70 7.65
CA TYR A 187 -3.32 -18.25 7.74
C TYR A 187 -3.16 -16.83 7.19
N VAL A 188 -2.40 -16.04 7.89
CA VAL A 188 -1.97 -14.70 7.47
C VAL A 188 -0.45 -14.70 7.36
N ILE A 189 0.06 -14.42 6.16
CA ILE A 189 1.50 -14.34 5.88
C ILE A 189 1.89 -12.91 5.53
N GLY A 190 2.98 -12.43 6.12
CA GLY A 190 3.41 -11.03 6.04
C GLY A 190 4.23 -10.66 4.81
N ALA A 191 4.43 -11.58 3.86
CA ALA A 191 5.19 -11.33 2.66
C ALA A 191 4.66 -12.14 1.48
N GLY A 192 4.71 -11.56 0.29
CA GLY A 192 4.39 -12.26 -0.97
C GLY A 192 5.57 -13.04 -1.56
N ASP A 193 6.80 -12.81 -1.04
CA ASP A 193 8.03 -13.38 -1.60
C ASP A 193 7.99 -14.91 -1.76
N PRO A 194 7.45 -15.72 -0.84
CA PRO A 194 7.40 -17.17 -1.01
C PRO A 194 6.59 -17.64 -2.22
N PHE A 195 5.75 -16.79 -2.77
CA PHE A 195 4.83 -17.13 -3.86
C PHE A 195 5.26 -16.56 -5.22
N ARG A 196 6.28 -15.67 -5.25
CA ARG A 196 6.73 -14.97 -6.45
C ARG A 196 7.67 -15.82 -7.30
N ASN A 197 7.62 -15.65 -8.61
CA ASN A 197 8.46 -16.39 -9.57
C ASN A 197 9.96 -16.20 -9.33
N ASP A 198 10.41 -14.98 -9.01
CA ASP A 198 11.82 -14.65 -8.78
C ASP A 198 12.34 -15.09 -7.42
N ARG A 199 11.45 -15.35 -6.44
CA ARG A 199 11.81 -15.63 -5.04
C ARG A 199 11.47 -17.05 -4.59
N ILE A 200 10.59 -17.74 -5.30
CA ILE A 200 10.04 -19.04 -4.88
C ILE A 200 11.13 -20.10 -4.64
N ARG A 201 12.23 -20.03 -5.40
CA ARG A 201 13.36 -20.99 -5.27
C ARG A 201 14.36 -20.64 -4.18
N GLU A 202 14.24 -19.45 -3.56
CA GLU A 202 15.11 -19.02 -2.50
C GLU A 202 14.73 -19.72 -1.19
N HIS A 203 15.73 -20.20 -0.45
CA HIS A 203 15.52 -20.84 0.88
C HIS A 203 14.45 -21.95 0.87
N GLY A 204 13.52 -21.90 1.82
CA GLY A 204 12.38 -22.81 1.94
C GLY A 204 11.06 -22.26 1.37
N ASN A 205 11.12 -21.20 0.55
CA ASN A 205 9.93 -20.51 0.05
C ASN A 205 8.96 -21.42 -0.68
N GLU A 206 9.45 -22.24 -1.62
CA GLU A 206 8.61 -23.19 -2.36
C GLU A 206 7.96 -24.20 -1.42
N ARG A 207 8.72 -24.77 -0.48
CA ARG A 207 8.17 -25.74 0.49
C ARG A 207 7.10 -25.11 1.39
N LEU A 208 7.33 -23.84 1.81
CA LEU A 208 6.34 -23.11 2.59
C LEU A 208 5.06 -22.84 1.77
N ALA A 209 5.22 -22.33 0.55
CA ALA A 209 4.10 -22.01 -0.33
C ALA A 209 3.28 -23.26 -0.68
N VAL A 210 3.96 -24.34 -1.11
CA VAL A 210 3.27 -25.61 -1.45
C VAL A 210 2.66 -26.24 -0.20
N GLY A 211 3.32 -26.21 0.95
CA GLY A 211 2.78 -26.69 2.22
C GLY A 211 1.52 -25.96 2.64
N LEU A 212 1.52 -24.62 2.60
CA LEU A 212 0.36 -23.81 2.98
C LEU A 212 -0.82 -24.02 2.01
N LEU A 213 -0.55 -24.12 0.71
CA LEU A 213 -1.58 -24.09 -0.33
C LEU A 213 -2.02 -25.50 -0.80
N GLY A 214 -1.14 -26.49 -0.76
CA GLY A 214 -1.40 -27.82 -1.33
C GLY A 214 -2.07 -28.83 -0.40
N THR A 215 -2.19 -28.55 0.88
CA THR A 215 -2.63 -29.51 1.91
C THR A 215 -4.03 -30.09 1.67
N ARG A 216 -4.94 -29.37 1.03
CA ARG A 216 -6.32 -29.79 0.78
C ARG A 216 -6.52 -30.49 -0.58
N GLY A 217 -5.45 -30.66 -1.38
CA GLY A 217 -5.51 -31.28 -2.71
C GLY A 217 -6.23 -30.47 -3.78
N ARG A 218 -7.01 -29.45 -3.39
CA ARG A 218 -7.70 -28.49 -4.26
C ARG A 218 -7.39 -27.09 -3.80
N MET A 219 -7.01 -26.21 -4.72
CA MET A 219 -6.69 -24.82 -4.45
C MET A 219 -7.52 -23.91 -5.35
N ILE A 220 -8.06 -22.86 -4.75
CA ILE A 220 -8.80 -21.79 -5.40
C ILE A 220 -7.91 -20.56 -5.31
N TRP A 221 -7.38 -20.13 -6.46
CA TRP A 221 -6.55 -18.94 -6.58
C TRP A 221 -7.40 -17.76 -7.01
N LEU A 222 -7.59 -16.80 -6.11
CA LEU A 222 -8.33 -15.58 -6.42
C LEU A 222 -7.37 -14.56 -7.06
N ASP A 223 -7.34 -14.52 -8.40
CA ASP A 223 -6.53 -13.62 -9.19
C ASP A 223 -7.27 -12.27 -9.39
N ARG A 224 -7.35 -11.49 -8.31
CA ARG A 224 -8.06 -10.22 -8.24
C ARG A 224 -7.15 -9.11 -7.76
N HIS A 225 -6.97 -8.04 -8.57
CA HIS A 225 -6.05 -6.93 -8.28
C HIS A 225 -6.72 -5.55 -8.32
N ARG A 226 -7.96 -5.48 -8.78
CA ARG A 226 -8.75 -4.24 -8.78
C ARG A 226 -9.83 -4.32 -7.72
N LEU A 227 -10.09 -3.19 -7.06
CA LEU A 227 -11.16 -3.13 -6.07
C LEU A 227 -12.47 -3.64 -6.67
N GLU A 228 -13.07 -4.58 -5.96
CA GLU A 228 -14.32 -5.21 -6.39
C GLU A 228 -15.52 -4.36 -5.95
N PRO A 229 -16.57 -4.22 -6.79
CA PRO A 229 -17.80 -3.58 -6.37
C PRO A 229 -18.47 -4.40 -5.24
N PRO A 230 -19.32 -3.77 -4.41
CA PRO A 230 -20.05 -4.49 -3.37
C PRO A 230 -20.92 -5.61 -3.95
N PRO A 231 -21.20 -6.67 -3.19
CA PRO A 231 -22.12 -7.72 -3.62
C PRO A 231 -23.53 -7.15 -3.84
N LEU A 232 -24.23 -7.67 -4.85
CA LEU A 232 -25.54 -7.15 -5.29
C LEU A 232 -26.60 -7.04 -4.17
N TYR A 233 -26.52 -7.92 -3.16
CA TYR A 233 -27.45 -7.84 -2.03
C TYR A 233 -27.14 -6.69 -1.05
N ALA A 234 -25.90 -6.18 -1.03
CA ALA A 234 -25.55 -5.01 -0.23
C ALA A 234 -26.20 -3.73 -0.80
N SER A 235 -26.43 -3.72 -2.13
CA SER A 235 -27.13 -2.62 -2.82
C SER A 235 -28.66 -2.72 -2.69
N ALA A 236 -29.19 -3.88 -2.34
CA ALA A 236 -30.64 -4.15 -2.22
C ALA A 236 -31.17 -3.93 -0.78
N ARG A 237 -30.38 -3.39 0.14
CA ARG A 237 -30.88 -3.03 1.47
C ARG A 237 -31.89 -1.90 1.32
N PRO A 238 -33.18 -2.08 1.69
CA PRO A 238 -34.12 -0.97 1.66
C PRO A 238 -33.59 0.10 2.61
N GLU A 239 -33.41 1.31 2.09
CA GLU A 239 -33.14 2.48 2.90
C GLU A 239 -34.32 2.69 3.85
N GLY A 240 -34.13 2.31 5.12
CA GLY A 240 -35.05 2.70 6.17
C GLY A 240 -34.91 4.20 6.42
N PRO A 241 -35.96 4.87 6.94
CA PRO A 241 -35.99 6.32 7.14
C PRO A 241 -34.90 6.87 8.08
N ASP A 242 -34.09 6.02 8.68
CA ASP A 242 -33.02 6.36 9.64
C ASP A 242 -31.59 6.00 9.11
N ALA A 243 -31.42 5.77 7.81
CA ALA A 243 -30.10 5.52 7.26
C ALA A 243 -29.29 6.84 7.15
N PRO A 244 -28.04 6.90 7.64
CA PRO A 244 -27.21 8.08 7.43
C PRO A 244 -26.95 8.28 5.93
N PRO A 245 -26.91 9.54 5.44
CA PRO A 245 -26.76 9.83 4.01
C PRO A 245 -25.47 9.22 3.47
N SER A 246 -25.57 8.57 2.30
CA SER A 246 -24.45 7.95 1.62
C SER A 246 -23.42 9.00 1.25
N LEU A 247 -22.15 8.77 1.60
CA LEU A 247 -21.01 9.66 1.34
C LEU A 247 -20.46 9.55 -0.10
N TYR A 248 -21.17 8.89 -1.01
CA TYR A 248 -20.76 8.76 -2.41
C TYR A 248 -21.73 9.51 -3.32
N PRO A 249 -21.25 10.42 -4.17
CA PRO A 249 -22.10 11.05 -5.18
C PRO A 249 -22.51 10.00 -6.23
N ASP A 250 -23.78 10.00 -6.57
CA ASP A 250 -24.38 9.16 -7.61
C ASP A 250 -23.61 9.32 -8.93
N ALA A 251 -23.20 8.20 -9.51
CA ALA A 251 -22.73 8.18 -10.88
C ALA A 251 -23.91 8.51 -11.82
N PRO A 252 -23.71 9.34 -12.87
CA PRO A 252 -24.79 9.66 -13.80
C PRO A 252 -25.25 8.39 -14.53
N GLY A 253 -26.54 8.12 -14.42
CA GLY A 253 -27.20 7.03 -15.10
C GLY A 253 -27.33 7.32 -16.59
N ASP A 254 -26.78 6.45 -17.42
CA ASP A 254 -27.12 6.36 -18.83
C ASP A 254 -28.43 5.58 -18.97
N SER A 255 -29.50 6.34 -19.17
CA SER A 255 -30.79 5.84 -19.69
C SER A 255 -30.77 6.11 -21.18
N ASP A 256 -30.66 5.08 -22.02
CA ASP A 256 -31.45 5.05 -23.25
C ASP A 256 -31.60 3.61 -23.76
N THR A 257 -32.85 3.21 -23.68
CA THR A 257 -33.47 2.04 -24.24
C THR A 257 -33.78 2.28 -25.70
N THR A 258 -33.44 1.41 -26.61
CA THR A 258 -34.35 0.94 -27.68
C THR A 258 -33.72 -0.21 -28.46
N GLY A 259 -34.32 -1.38 -28.43
CA GLY A 259 -34.13 -2.46 -29.44
C GLY A 259 -35.16 -2.25 -30.56
N PRO A 260 -35.42 -3.19 -31.48
CA PRO A 260 -34.84 -4.50 -31.73
C PRO A 260 -34.49 -4.78 -33.22
N ASP A 261 -34.09 -6.03 -33.51
CA ASP A 261 -34.13 -6.76 -34.81
C ASP A 261 -32.95 -6.68 -35.78
N GLU A 262 -32.32 -7.76 -36.03
CA GLU A 262 -32.30 -8.66 -37.19
C GLU A 262 -31.01 -9.47 -37.33
N ARG A 263 -31.16 -10.78 -37.39
CA ARG A 263 -30.20 -11.76 -37.98
C ARG A 263 -30.30 -11.69 -39.51
N PRO A 264 -29.31 -12.13 -40.35
CA PRO A 264 -28.81 -13.51 -40.37
C PRO A 264 -27.31 -13.68 -40.74
N ALA A 265 -26.80 -14.89 -40.44
CA ALA A 265 -25.61 -15.51 -41.06
C ALA A 265 -25.95 -15.97 -42.52
N PRO A 266 -25.04 -16.53 -43.37
CA PRO A 266 -23.90 -17.39 -43.07
C PRO A 266 -22.69 -17.31 -44.04
N ASP A 267 -21.73 -18.25 -43.86
CA ASP A 267 -20.86 -18.93 -44.84
C ASP A 267 -19.48 -18.36 -45.22
N GLY A 268 -18.50 -19.28 -45.13
CA GLY A 268 -17.33 -19.28 -46.01
C GLY A 268 -15.98 -19.65 -45.41
N SER A 269 -15.79 -20.95 -45.10
CA SER A 269 -14.42 -21.55 -45.15
C SER A 269 -13.91 -21.63 -46.62
N PRO A 270 -12.59 -21.65 -46.93
CA PRO A 270 -11.83 -22.89 -46.80
C PRO A 270 -10.33 -22.78 -46.47
N ARG A 271 -9.78 -23.86 -45.96
CA ARG A 271 -8.38 -24.28 -46.02
C ARG A 271 -7.99 -24.62 -47.49
N PRO A 272 -6.69 -24.90 -47.93
CA PRO A 272 -5.67 -25.70 -47.25
C PRO A 272 -4.19 -25.41 -47.58
N GLY A 273 -3.28 -26.19 -47.00
CA GLY A 273 -2.02 -26.67 -47.53
C GLY A 273 -0.77 -25.89 -47.11
N GLY A 274 0.34 -26.47 -46.80
CA GLY A 274 0.86 -27.79 -46.82
C GLY A 274 2.34 -27.75 -46.49
N ALA A 275 2.81 -28.89 -45.97
CA ALA A 275 4.15 -29.48 -46.11
C ALA A 275 5.41 -28.82 -45.55
N GLY A 276 6.04 -29.54 -44.59
CA GLY A 276 7.47 -29.55 -44.22
C GLY A 276 8.38 -30.07 -45.32
N PRO A 277 9.53 -30.74 -45.10
CA PRO A 277 10.30 -31.08 -43.89
C PRO A 277 11.82 -30.71 -44.05
N ASP A 278 12.68 -31.11 -43.14
CA ASP A 278 14.00 -31.73 -43.23
C ASP A 278 15.04 -31.22 -42.23
N ASP A 279 15.44 -32.16 -41.42
CA ASP A 279 16.72 -32.87 -41.28
C ASP A 279 17.93 -32.17 -40.63
N GLY A 280 18.51 -32.95 -39.73
CA GLY A 280 19.95 -33.06 -39.53
C GLY A 280 20.46 -32.65 -38.14
N ASP A 281 20.69 -33.56 -37.35
CA ASP A 281 21.78 -34.53 -37.07
C ASP A 281 22.76 -34.12 -35.96
N SER A 282 22.91 -35.11 -35.08
CA SER A 282 24.09 -35.57 -34.31
C SER A 282 24.80 -34.65 -33.26
N GLY A 283 24.80 -35.07 -32.04
CA GLY A 283 25.84 -35.92 -31.51
C GLY A 283 26.68 -35.29 -30.42
N GLY A 284 26.82 -35.96 -29.30
CA GLY A 284 27.95 -35.73 -28.40
C GLY A 284 27.63 -36.02 -26.95
N ALA A 285 27.83 -37.25 -26.54
CA ALA A 285 27.92 -37.69 -25.15
C ALA A 285 29.13 -37.11 -24.43
N GLY A 286 28.99 -36.86 -23.14
CA GLY A 286 30.10 -36.53 -22.25
C GLY A 286 29.65 -36.67 -20.81
N ASP A 287 29.76 -37.88 -20.27
CA ASP A 287 29.76 -38.16 -18.83
C ASP A 287 30.81 -37.32 -18.13
N ASP A 288 30.42 -36.69 -17.02
CA ASP A 288 31.33 -36.52 -15.89
C ASP A 288 30.52 -36.45 -14.58
N GLN A 289 30.51 -37.57 -13.89
CA GLN A 289 30.23 -37.69 -12.46
C GLN A 289 31.24 -36.89 -11.67
N ARG A 290 30.79 -35.98 -10.81
CA ARG A 290 31.55 -35.58 -9.64
C ARG A 290 30.63 -35.32 -8.44
N ALA A 291 30.76 -36.28 -7.55
CA ALA A 291 30.92 -36.24 -6.10
C ALA A 291 30.23 -35.12 -5.28
N ASP A 292 29.38 -35.57 -4.39
CA ASP A 292 28.88 -34.93 -3.18
C ASP A 292 30.03 -34.32 -2.34
N GLY A 293 29.92 -32.99 -2.15
CA GLY A 293 30.61 -32.27 -1.11
C GLY A 293 29.58 -31.44 -0.34
N PRO A 294 29.71 -31.28 1.00
CA PRO A 294 28.76 -30.56 1.80
C PRO A 294 28.68 -29.10 1.39
N ALA A 295 27.45 -28.56 1.25
CA ALA A 295 27.17 -27.20 0.91
C ALA A 295 27.80 -26.21 1.91
N PRO A 296 28.51 -25.16 1.44
CA PRO A 296 28.94 -24.07 2.29
C PRO A 296 27.76 -23.19 2.74
N PRO A 297 27.87 -22.56 3.93
CA PRO A 297 26.80 -21.77 4.51
C PRO A 297 26.68 -20.38 3.85
N ASP A 298 25.44 -19.94 3.71
CA ASP A 298 24.96 -18.54 3.60
C ASP A 298 25.63 -17.63 2.56
N ASP A 299 25.38 -17.91 1.29
CA ASP A 299 25.68 -16.98 0.21
C ASP A 299 24.50 -16.01 0.01
N HIS A 300 24.73 -14.71 0.28
CA HIS A 300 23.81 -13.63 -0.09
C HIS A 300 23.98 -13.37 -1.59
N PRO A 301 23.06 -13.78 -2.47
CA PRO A 301 23.29 -13.79 -3.93
C PRO A 301 23.54 -12.40 -4.53
N VAL A 302 23.22 -11.33 -3.82
CA VAL A 302 23.49 -9.94 -4.25
C VAL A 302 24.90 -9.49 -3.84
N LEU A 303 25.45 -10.05 -2.75
CA LEU A 303 26.79 -9.72 -2.27
C LEU A 303 27.86 -10.53 -3.03
N ASP A 304 27.53 -11.73 -3.45
CA ASP A 304 28.46 -12.62 -4.17
C ASP A 304 28.46 -12.40 -5.69
N ALA A 305 27.46 -11.67 -6.22
CA ALA A 305 27.43 -11.28 -7.63
C ALA A 305 28.59 -10.33 -8.03
N PHE A 306 29.23 -9.70 -7.03
CA PHE A 306 30.36 -8.80 -7.26
C PHE A 306 31.62 -9.28 -6.53
N PRO A 307 32.81 -9.24 -7.17
CA PRO A 307 34.06 -9.63 -6.55
C PRO A 307 34.35 -8.77 -5.31
N PRO A 308 35.05 -9.29 -4.27
CA PRO A 308 35.32 -8.57 -3.02
C PRO A 308 35.98 -7.19 -3.20
N TRP A 309 36.76 -7.03 -4.27
CA TRP A 309 37.37 -5.74 -4.60
C TRP A 309 36.38 -4.65 -4.98
N PHE A 310 35.20 -5.03 -5.50
CA PHE A 310 34.13 -4.09 -5.84
C PHE A 310 33.57 -3.41 -4.57
N TRP A 311 33.33 -4.19 -3.53
CA TRP A 311 32.86 -3.67 -2.24
C TRP A 311 33.93 -2.81 -1.57
N ALA A 312 35.20 -3.23 -1.62
CA ALA A 312 36.31 -2.42 -1.13
C ALA A 312 36.44 -1.10 -1.87
N MET A 313 36.23 -1.07 -3.20
CA MET A 313 36.23 0.13 -4.02
C MET A 313 35.05 1.05 -3.65
N LEU A 314 33.88 0.51 -3.36
CA LEU A 314 32.68 1.27 -2.98
C LEU A 314 32.87 1.95 -1.62
N VAL A 315 33.41 1.24 -0.64
CA VAL A 315 33.79 1.79 0.68
C VAL A 315 34.85 2.87 0.53
N LEU A 316 35.87 2.64 -0.32
CA LEU A 316 36.91 3.64 -0.60
C LEU A 316 36.36 4.89 -1.26
N LEU A 317 35.43 4.76 -2.21
CA LEU A 317 34.75 5.88 -2.85
C LEU A 317 33.86 6.67 -1.87
N ALA A 318 33.12 5.97 -1.01
CA ALA A 318 32.30 6.59 0.02
C ALA A 318 33.17 7.38 1.04
N THR A 319 34.29 6.78 1.49
CA THR A 319 35.23 7.44 2.40
C THR A 319 35.96 8.61 1.74
N ALA A 320 36.33 8.50 0.45
CA ALA A 320 36.91 9.59 -0.32
C ALA A 320 35.93 10.74 -0.52
N ALA A 321 34.65 10.45 -0.79
CA ALA A 321 33.60 11.45 -0.91
C ALA A 321 33.35 12.17 0.43
N LEU A 322 33.30 11.41 1.54
CA LEU A 322 33.16 11.97 2.89
C LEU A 322 34.36 12.82 3.27
N ALA A 323 35.58 12.34 3.01
CA ALA A 323 36.81 13.11 3.27
C ALA A 323 36.85 14.40 2.44
N THR A 324 36.39 14.35 1.18
CA THR A 324 36.34 15.53 0.30
C THR A 324 35.28 16.53 0.78
N ALA A 325 34.14 16.04 1.26
CA ALA A 325 33.09 16.88 1.84
C ALA A 325 33.57 17.55 3.14
N LEU A 326 34.21 16.80 4.04
CA LEU A 326 34.81 17.33 5.28
C LEU A 326 35.95 18.32 5.01
N TRP A 327 36.81 18.03 4.02
CA TRP A 327 37.88 18.98 3.63
C TRP A 327 37.30 20.26 3.04
N ARG A 328 36.19 20.20 2.31
CA ARG A 328 35.51 21.38 1.77
C ARG A 328 34.74 22.15 2.83
N ALA A 329 34.14 21.45 3.81
CA ALA A 329 33.45 22.05 4.93
C ALA A 329 34.41 22.95 5.78
N ARG A 330 35.70 22.55 5.90
CA ARG A 330 36.73 23.38 6.58
C ARG A 330 37.10 24.63 5.85
N ARG A 331 36.70 24.81 4.58
CA ARG A 331 37.01 26.02 3.77
C ARG A 331 35.87 27.03 3.64
N LEU A 332 34.73 26.75 4.26
CA LEU A 332 33.70 27.74 4.40
C LEU A 332 34.10 28.66 5.52
N GLY A 333 34.56 29.85 5.14
CA GLY A 333 34.76 30.98 6.07
C GLY A 333 33.46 31.31 6.81
N PRO A 334 33.48 32.19 7.83
CA PRO A 334 32.28 32.56 8.54
C PRO A 334 31.21 33.02 7.55
N PRO A 335 29.92 32.64 7.79
CA PRO A 335 28.85 33.01 6.87
C PRO A 335 28.81 34.51 6.71
N VAL A 336 29.09 34.97 5.49
CA VAL A 336 28.81 36.38 5.10
C VAL A 336 27.28 36.43 5.06
N VAL A 337 26.72 37.28 5.92
CA VAL A 337 25.31 37.59 5.91
C VAL A 337 25.05 38.42 4.64
N GLU A 338 24.79 37.72 3.53
CA GLU A 338 24.20 38.39 2.37
C GLU A 338 22.74 38.68 2.70
N PRO A 339 22.27 39.93 2.59
CA PRO A 339 20.84 40.19 2.65
C PRO A 339 20.19 39.60 1.41
N LEU A 340 19.68 38.39 1.54
CA LEU A 340 18.88 37.76 0.49
C LEU A 340 17.59 38.57 0.33
N PRO A 341 17.28 39.08 -0.87
CA PRO A 341 15.95 39.56 -1.17
C PRO A 341 15.06 38.39 -1.38
N VAL A 342 14.72 37.68 -0.28
CA VAL A 342 13.74 36.57 -0.35
C VAL A 342 12.36 37.21 -0.38
N GLN A 343 11.90 37.56 -1.54
CA GLN A 343 10.46 37.63 -1.80
C GLN A 343 9.92 36.19 -1.93
N VAL A 344 9.84 35.49 -0.80
CA VAL A 344 8.98 34.29 -0.72
C VAL A 344 7.56 34.80 -0.91
N ARG A 345 6.91 34.39 -2.00
CA ARG A 345 5.51 34.72 -2.21
C ARG A 345 4.74 34.22 -0.99
N ALA A 346 4.12 35.17 -0.25
CA ALA A 346 3.39 34.85 0.99
C ALA A 346 2.41 33.69 0.84
N HIS A 347 1.92 33.46 -0.36
CA HIS A 347 1.04 32.38 -0.75
C HIS A 347 1.65 30.97 -0.54
N GLU A 348 2.94 30.75 -0.82
CA GLU A 348 3.58 29.42 -0.65
C GLU A 348 3.74 29.04 0.82
N THR A 349 4.03 30.01 1.67
CA THR A 349 4.14 29.80 3.12
C THR A 349 2.78 29.43 3.74
N VAL A 350 1.71 30.06 3.27
CA VAL A 350 0.33 29.77 3.74
C VAL A 350 -0.10 28.39 3.31
N LEU A 351 0.15 28.01 2.05
CA LEU A 351 -0.18 26.67 1.55
C LEU A 351 0.63 25.58 2.26
N GLY A 352 1.91 25.81 2.54
CA GLY A 352 2.75 24.88 3.28
C GLY A 352 2.23 24.62 4.70
N ARG A 353 1.87 25.69 5.43
CA ARG A 353 1.28 25.58 6.77
C ARG A 353 -0.09 24.88 6.72
N GLY A 354 -0.94 25.19 5.76
CA GLY A 354 -2.25 24.55 5.60
C GLY A 354 -2.13 23.04 5.41
N ARG A 355 -1.15 22.57 4.60
CA ARG A 355 -0.88 21.15 4.41
C ARG A 355 -0.43 20.45 5.69
N LEU A 356 0.41 21.11 6.52
CA LEU A 356 0.86 20.56 7.79
C LEU A 356 -0.29 20.40 8.79
N TYR A 357 -1.15 21.43 8.94
CA TYR A 357 -2.29 21.37 9.86
C TYR A 357 -3.31 20.29 9.44
N ARG A 358 -3.57 20.15 8.14
CA ARG A 358 -4.43 19.08 7.61
C ARG A 358 -3.84 17.69 7.88
N ARG A 359 -2.53 17.51 7.67
CA ARG A 359 -1.86 16.24 7.95
C ARG A 359 -1.85 15.89 9.44
N ALA A 360 -1.78 16.89 10.30
CA ALA A 360 -1.86 16.75 11.75
C ALA A 360 -3.30 16.59 12.28
N ARG A 361 -4.33 16.65 11.42
CA ARG A 361 -5.77 16.67 11.81
C ARG A 361 -6.06 17.73 12.87
N ALA A 362 -5.43 18.89 12.78
CA ALA A 362 -5.49 19.97 13.75
C ALA A 362 -6.59 20.98 13.41
N ALA A 363 -7.78 20.53 12.97
CA ALA A 363 -8.90 21.40 12.62
C ALA A 363 -9.34 22.30 13.78
N PRO A 364 -9.50 21.82 15.04
CA PRO A 364 -9.87 22.68 16.15
C PRO A 364 -8.83 23.78 16.43
N HIS A 365 -7.56 23.45 16.41
CA HIS A 365 -6.48 24.43 16.61
C HIS A 365 -6.42 25.48 15.49
N SER A 366 -6.62 25.05 14.24
CA SER A 366 -6.69 25.95 13.08
C SER A 366 -7.90 26.91 13.18
N ALA A 367 -9.03 26.43 13.67
CA ALA A 367 -10.24 27.22 13.91
C ALA A 367 -9.97 28.37 14.92
N GLU A 368 -9.27 28.07 16.00
CA GLU A 368 -8.96 29.07 17.03
C GLU A 368 -8.00 30.17 16.50
N ILE A 369 -7.00 29.79 15.70
CA ILE A 369 -6.12 30.74 15.04
C ILE A 369 -6.91 31.67 14.09
N LEU A 370 -7.86 31.12 13.32
CA LEU A 370 -8.70 31.90 12.41
C LEU A 370 -9.62 32.87 13.16
N ARG A 371 -10.23 32.42 14.26
CA ARG A 371 -11.07 33.25 15.14
C ARG A 371 -10.29 34.40 15.74
N GLU A 372 -9.12 34.08 16.29
CA GLU A 372 -8.27 35.11 16.91
C GLU A 372 -7.83 36.17 15.92
N ALA A 373 -7.49 35.76 14.68
CA ALA A 373 -7.17 36.68 13.61
C ALA A 373 -8.38 37.54 13.19
N ALA A 374 -9.57 36.94 13.12
CA ALA A 374 -10.82 37.64 12.79
C ALA A 374 -11.21 38.61 13.90
N ARG A 375 -11.18 38.19 15.18
CA ARG A 375 -11.47 39.04 16.33
C ARG A 375 -10.57 40.27 16.36
N ARG A 376 -9.25 40.11 16.17
CA ARG A 376 -8.28 41.25 16.12
C ARG A 376 -8.60 42.19 14.98
N ARG A 377 -8.91 41.68 13.77
CA ARG A 377 -9.24 42.53 12.62
C ARG A 377 -10.50 43.34 12.85
N LEU A 378 -11.58 42.70 13.36
CA LEU A 378 -12.86 43.33 13.61
C LEU A 378 -12.75 44.37 14.74
N ALA A 379 -12.06 44.06 15.84
CA ALA A 379 -11.83 45.00 16.92
C ALA A 379 -11.05 46.24 16.47
N HIS A 380 -10.03 46.03 15.64
CA HIS A 380 -9.24 47.14 15.06
C HIS A 380 -10.06 48.02 14.10
N ARG A 381 -10.90 47.38 13.24
CA ARG A 381 -11.75 48.12 12.29
C ARG A 381 -12.83 48.95 12.98
N LEU A 382 -13.49 48.34 14.00
CA LEU A 382 -14.51 49.02 14.78
C LEU A 382 -13.94 49.94 15.86
N ARG A 383 -12.61 50.09 15.96
CA ARG A 383 -11.89 50.91 16.96
C ARG A 383 -12.37 50.70 18.37
N LEU A 384 -12.61 49.43 18.74
CA LEU A 384 -13.13 49.07 20.05
C LEU A 384 -12.06 49.23 21.13
N ALA A 385 -12.50 49.75 22.30
CA ALA A 385 -11.66 49.79 23.49
C ALA A 385 -11.35 48.40 24.02
N PRO A 386 -10.21 48.15 24.68
CA PRO A 386 -9.91 46.89 25.32
C PRO A 386 -11.02 46.50 26.32
N GLY A 387 -11.57 45.31 26.15
CA GLY A 387 -12.67 44.75 26.99
C GLY A 387 -14.09 45.05 26.50
N ALA A 388 -14.28 45.75 25.39
CA ALA A 388 -15.58 45.93 24.80
C ALA A 388 -16.12 44.62 24.21
N ASP A 389 -17.46 44.39 24.26
CA ASP A 389 -18.11 43.20 23.65
C ASP A 389 -18.08 43.31 22.13
N LEU A 390 -17.18 42.52 21.52
CA LEU A 390 -16.99 42.48 20.07
C LEU A 390 -18.22 41.96 19.34
N SER A 391 -18.92 40.95 19.92
CA SER A 391 -20.08 40.36 19.28
C SER A 391 -21.23 41.34 19.18
N ALA A 392 -21.51 42.06 20.24
CA ALA A 392 -22.51 43.10 20.28
C ALA A 392 -22.20 44.26 19.31
N ALA A 393 -20.91 44.70 19.26
CA ALA A 393 -20.48 45.78 18.39
C ALA A 393 -20.59 45.39 16.89
N VAL A 394 -20.19 44.17 16.51
CA VAL A 394 -20.30 43.66 15.13
C VAL A 394 -21.76 43.50 14.76
N ALA A 395 -22.60 42.94 15.65
CA ALA A 395 -24.03 42.78 15.42
C ALA A 395 -24.75 44.11 15.20
N ALA A 396 -24.44 45.10 16.04
CA ALA A 396 -24.96 46.46 15.89
C ALA A 396 -24.56 47.13 14.56
N HIS A 397 -23.29 46.96 14.15
CA HIS A 397 -22.75 47.50 12.90
C HIS A 397 -23.41 46.87 11.67
N LEU A 398 -23.59 45.53 11.65
CA LEU A 398 -24.16 44.76 10.53
C LEU A 398 -25.70 44.60 10.63
N ARG A 399 -26.32 45.16 11.66
CA ARG A 399 -27.78 45.00 11.93
C ARG A 399 -28.22 43.53 11.91
N SER A 400 -27.39 42.67 12.45
CA SER A 400 -27.59 41.21 12.51
C SER A 400 -27.85 40.74 13.94
N ASP A 401 -28.25 39.46 14.11
CA ASP A 401 -28.43 38.86 15.44
C ASP A 401 -27.12 38.66 16.17
N GLU A 402 -26.99 39.21 17.36
CA GLU A 402 -25.81 39.08 18.20
C GLU A 402 -25.48 37.61 18.54
N ARG A 403 -26.49 36.77 18.72
CA ARG A 403 -26.31 35.35 19.01
C ARG A 403 -25.64 34.61 17.85
N GLU A 404 -25.96 34.96 16.62
CA GLU A 404 -25.36 34.38 15.42
C GLU A 404 -23.90 34.81 15.29
N VAL A 405 -23.61 36.11 15.49
CA VAL A 405 -22.25 36.64 15.49
C VAL A 405 -21.41 36.00 16.58
N ARG A 406 -21.93 35.89 17.79
CA ARG A 406 -21.24 35.27 18.94
C ARG A 406 -20.96 33.79 18.67
N ARG A 407 -21.92 33.06 18.09
CA ARG A 407 -21.73 31.68 17.71
C ARG A 407 -20.55 31.50 16.79
N VAL A 408 -20.41 32.32 15.75
CA VAL A 408 -19.30 32.21 14.78
C VAL A 408 -17.97 32.61 15.42
N LEU A 409 -17.94 33.69 16.22
CA LEU A 409 -16.71 34.23 16.79
C LEU A 409 -16.16 33.45 17.99
N TYR A 410 -17.04 32.69 18.74
CA TYR A 410 -16.67 32.08 20.01
C TYR A 410 -17.14 30.64 20.17
N ASP A 411 -18.41 30.32 19.86
CA ASP A 411 -19.09 29.13 20.40
C ASP A 411 -19.12 27.95 19.45
N PHE A 412 -18.96 28.13 18.13
CA PHE A 412 -19.05 27.06 17.15
C PHE A 412 -17.86 26.11 17.26
N GLN A 413 -18.07 24.86 17.66
CA GLN A 413 -17.01 23.86 17.77
C GLN A 413 -16.73 23.25 16.42
N VAL A 414 -15.44 23.14 16.07
CA VAL A 414 -14.95 22.58 14.82
C VAL A 414 -14.29 21.24 15.11
N THR A 415 -14.83 20.18 14.55
CA THR A 415 -14.33 18.80 14.73
C THR A 415 -13.68 18.25 13.49
N ASP A 416 -14.07 18.73 12.31
CA ASP A 416 -13.58 18.25 11.01
C ASP A 416 -13.17 19.38 10.05
N ASP A 417 -12.60 18.99 8.90
CA ASP A 417 -12.13 19.92 7.87
C ASP A 417 -13.30 20.65 7.15
N GLY A 418 -14.48 20.05 7.04
CA GLY A 418 -15.66 20.65 6.43
C GLY A 418 -16.19 21.80 7.28
N GLU A 419 -16.30 21.58 8.58
CA GLU A 419 -16.67 22.61 9.56
C GLU A 419 -15.65 23.75 9.62
N LEU A 420 -14.35 23.42 9.49
CA LEU A 420 -13.29 24.42 9.41
C LEU A 420 -13.44 25.33 8.18
N VAL A 421 -13.76 24.76 7.02
CA VAL A 421 -14.00 25.52 5.78
C VAL A 421 -15.23 26.39 5.92
N TRP A 422 -16.32 25.87 6.51
CA TRP A 422 -17.52 26.64 6.79
C TRP A 422 -17.21 27.83 7.71
N LEU A 423 -16.53 27.58 8.84
CA LEU A 423 -16.12 28.64 9.77
C LEU A 423 -15.26 29.71 9.10
N ALA A 424 -14.27 29.28 8.27
CA ALA A 424 -13.40 30.22 7.56
C ALA A 424 -14.20 31.12 6.61
N ARG A 425 -15.22 30.60 5.91
CA ARG A 425 -16.11 31.38 5.04
C ARG A 425 -16.99 32.32 5.84
N ALA A 426 -17.55 31.87 6.97
CA ALA A 426 -18.36 32.70 7.84
C ALA A 426 -17.56 33.86 8.43
N LEU A 427 -16.34 33.60 8.94
CA LEU A 427 -15.44 34.65 9.43
C LEU A 427 -14.99 35.62 8.33
N HIS A 428 -14.75 35.12 7.11
CA HIS A 428 -14.44 35.95 5.97
C HIS A 428 -15.62 36.85 5.60
N GLY A 429 -16.83 36.31 5.57
CA GLY A 429 -18.06 37.06 5.33
C GLY A 429 -18.27 38.20 6.33
N LEU A 430 -18.12 37.90 7.63
CA LEU A 430 -18.22 38.93 8.69
C LEU A 430 -17.16 40.03 8.54
N THR A 431 -15.91 39.64 8.26
CA THR A 431 -14.83 40.63 8.11
C THR A 431 -15.00 41.48 6.86
N THR A 432 -15.51 40.93 5.78
CA THR A 432 -15.76 41.62 4.51
C THR A 432 -16.95 42.58 4.64
N ALA A 433 -18.06 42.13 5.26
CA ALA A 433 -19.22 42.95 5.49
C ALA A 433 -18.91 44.21 6.31
N VAL A 434 -18.17 44.06 7.40
CA VAL A 434 -17.70 45.22 8.23
C VAL A 434 -16.74 46.14 7.46
N THR A 435 -16.05 45.62 6.43
CA THR A 435 -15.10 46.43 5.65
C THR A 435 -15.82 47.22 4.56
N HIS A 436 -16.82 46.69 3.89
CA HIS A 436 -17.54 47.34 2.79
C HIS A 436 -18.52 48.43 3.29
N GLU A 437 -19.17 48.22 4.43
CA GLU A 437 -20.11 49.21 4.99
C GLU A 437 -19.38 50.46 5.56
N GLY A 438 -18.03 50.38 5.76
CA GLY A 438 -17.22 51.50 6.20
C GLY A 438 -16.71 52.40 5.07
N ASP A 439 -16.72 51.96 3.81
CA ASP A 439 -16.27 52.73 2.64
C ASP A 439 -17.41 53.59 2.02
N ASP A 440 -18.69 53.30 2.36
CA ASP A 440 -19.84 54.07 1.84
C ASP A 440 -20.29 55.21 2.76
N ARG A 441 -19.48 55.59 3.75
CA ARG A 441 -19.71 56.77 4.62
C ARG A 441 -18.46 57.65 4.60
#